data_7b3fc75f2b06fc1ed4c7a6a065499788
#
_entry.id   7b3fc75f2b06fc1ed4c7a6a065499788
#
_cell.length_a   1.000
_cell.length_b   1.000
_cell.length_c   1.000
_cell.angle_alpha   90.00
_cell.angle_beta   90.00
_cell.angle_gamma   90.00
#
_symmetry.space_group_name_H-M   'P 1'
#
loop_
_entity.id
_entity.type
_entity.pdbx_description
1 polymer ?
#
loop_
_entity_poly.entity_id
_entity_poly.type
_entity_poly.pdbx_seq_one_letter_code
_entity_poly.pdbx_strand_id
1 'polypeptide(L)'
;DTLDAEGAREQAAAATRAVEEGAELGPLHGIPVAIMDVHSVKGFRNGLLGRDSVNYDEIAVERIRKAGGIIIGTTATYNWAVAEKPRNPWNLELDPGNSSRGSAIAVVAGMVPLAIGMDGAGSTRLPAAWSGCMGLHTSKGLVPYVDYDSPSFRSTSTAGPMARDARDCALLLQVIAGPDGRDFQALQLPVPDYTAHIDDGIEGMDIAWTDDFGWSKAYWLPDSAGVVEFVKNAAFGLARSGAQVHEIDDVWDEPMPIFNLLSKHLPG
;
A
#
# COMPACT_ATOMS: atom_id res chain seq x y z
N ASP A 1 -11.25 4.90 -10.40
CA ASP A 1 -12.22 5.91 -10.04
C ASP A 1 -12.17 7.11 -10.98
N THR A 2 -11.01 7.71 -11.14
CA THR A 2 -10.78 8.75 -12.13
C THR A 2 -9.54 8.39 -12.96
N LEU A 3 -9.68 8.37 -14.29
CA LEU A 3 -8.59 8.11 -15.22
C LEU A 3 -8.31 9.39 -16.03
N ASP A 4 -7.05 9.83 -16.02
CA ASP A 4 -6.55 10.91 -16.89
C ASP A 4 -5.72 10.31 -18.03
N ALA A 5 -6.39 9.72 -19.00
CA ALA A 5 -5.72 9.06 -20.11
C ALA A 5 -4.96 10.04 -21.04
N GLU A 6 -5.45 11.26 -21.19
CA GLU A 6 -4.82 12.27 -22.03
C GLU A 6 -3.57 12.84 -21.35
N GLY A 7 -3.71 13.35 -20.12
CA GLY A 7 -2.56 13.85 -19.36
C GLY A 7 -1.50 12.80 -19.08
N ALA A 8 -1.88 11.53 -18.88
CA ALA A 8 -0.91 10.46 -18.77
C ALA A 8 -0.10 10.23 -20.05
N ARG A 9 -0.73 10.29 -21.23
CA ARG A 9 -0.03 10.19 -22.52
C ARG A 9 0.88 11.39 -22.78
N GLU A 10 0.46 12.59 -22.43
CA GLU A 10 1.29 13.79 -22.52
C GLU A 10 2.53 13.69 -21.64
N GLN A 11 2.37 13.24 -20.38
CA GLN A 11 3.47 12.99 -19.46
C GLN A 11 4.42 11.91 -20.00
N ALA A 12 3.88 10.81 -20.55
CA ALA A 12 4.68 9.75 -21.15
C ALA A 12 5.49 10.26 -22.35
N ALA A 13 4.89 11.08 -23.24
CA ALA A 13 5.60 11.70 -24.35
C ALA A 13 6.70 12.67 -23.87
N ALA A 14 6.45 13.41 -22.78
CA ALA A 14 7.47 14.27 -22.16
C ALA A 14 8.61 13.44 -21.56
N ALA A 15 8.30 12.31 -20.91
CA ALA A 15 9.31 11.40 -20.39
C ALA A 15 10.18 10.80 -21.50
N THR A 16 9.59 10.43 -22.64
CA THR A 16 10.35 9.97 -23.82
C THR A 16 11.32 11.04 -24.32
N ARG A 17 10.86 12.27 -24.48
CA ARG A 17 11.74 13.38 -24.90
C ARG A 17 12.89 13.62 -23.94
N ALA A 18 12.65 13.56 -22.63
CA ALA A 18 13.69 13.73 -21.62
C ALA A 18 14.81 12.67 -21.75
N VAL A 19 14.46 11.43 -22.08
CA VAL A 19 15.45 10.37 -22.39
C VAL A 19 16.24 10.71 -23.65
N GLU A 20 15.57 11.12 -24.72
CA GLU A 20 16.19 11.49 -26.01
C GLU A 20 17.14 12.69 -25.87
N GLU A 21 16.82 13.62 -24.99
CA GLU A 21 17.62 14.81 -24.69
C GLU A 21 18.77 14.54 -23.70
N GLY A 22 18.85 13.32 -23.13
CA GLY A 22 19.89 12.95 -22.15
C GLY A 22 19.73 13.62 -20.80
N ALA A 23 18.48 13.94 -20.40
CA ALA A 23 18.20 14.54 -19.10
C ALA A 23 18.53 13.57 -17.94
N GLU A 24 18.79 14.12 -16.76
CA GLU A 24 18.87 13.32 -15.53
C GLU A 24 17.49 12.77 -15.20
N LEU A 25 17.39 11.44 -15.05
CA LEU A 25 16.14 10.73 -14.86
C LEU A 25 15.93 10.35 -13.39
N GLY A 26 14.73 10.59 -12.89
CA GLY A 26 14.35 10.10 -11.56
C GLY A 26 14.10 8.57 -11.53
N PRO A 27 14.09 7.97 -10.35
CA PRO A 27 13.98 6.50 -10.19
C PRO A 27 12.66 5.90 -10.68
N LEU A 28 11.60 6.70 -10.82
CA LEU A 28 10.31 6.28 -11.36
C LEU A 28 10.04 6.88 -12.75
N HIS A 29 11.07 7.33 -13.46
CA HIS A 29 10.90 8.04 -14.73
C HIS A 29 10.08 7.24 -15.74
N GLY A 30 8.96 7.80 -16.18
CA GLY A 30 8.06 7.18 -17.15
C GLY A 30 7.22 6.02 -16.63
N ILE A 31 7.31 5.67 -15.34
CA ILE A 31 6.57 4.57 -14.74
C ILE A 31 5.13 5.00 -14.39
N PRO A 32 4.09 4.31 -14.90
CA PRO A 32 2.71 4.61 -14.53
C PRO A 32 2.40 4.15 -13.10
N VAL A 33 1.76 5.03 -12.34
CA VAL A 33 1.39 4.80 -10.94
C VAL A 33 -0.09 5.10 -10.74
N ALA A 34 -0.79 4.25 -10.02
CA ALA A 34 -2.17 4.47 -9.59
C ALA A 34 -2.22 4.85 -8.10
N ILE A 35 -3.11 5.75 -7.73
CA ILE A 35 -3.21 6.29 -6.38
C ILE A 35 -4.60 5.99 -5.83
N MET A 36 -4.68 5.41 -4.62
CA MET A 36 -5.98 5.23 -3.95
C MET A 36 -6.66 6.58 -3.74
N ASP A 37 -7.95 6.68 -3.98
CA ASP A 37 -8.73 7.92 -4.01
C ASP A 37 -8.95 8.60 -2.65
N VAL A 38 -8.38 8.06 -1.58
CA VAL A 38 -8.27 8.73 -0.26
C VAL A 38 -7.10 9.71 -0.21
N HIS A 39 -6.13 9.54 -1.11
CA HIS A 39 -4.99 10.44 -1.24
C HIS A 39 -5.36 11.64 -2.10
N SER A 40 -4.89 12.82 -1.72
CA SER A 40 -5.10 14.01 -2.52
C SER A 40 -4.13 14.05 -3.70
N VAL A 41 -4.69 14.04 -4.90
CA VAL A 41 -3.98 14.15 -6.18
C VAL A 41 -4.55 15.35 -6.92
N LYS A 42 -3.71 16.34 -7.18
CA LYS A 42 -4.12 17.58 -7.85
C LYS A 42 -4.82 17.30 -9.18
N GLY A 43 -6.02 17.86 -9.31
CA GLY A 43 -6.87 17.71 -10.50
C GLY A 43 -7.78 16.48 -10.48
N PHE A 44 -7.62 15.58 -9.48
CA PHE A 44 -8.42 14.36 -9.37
C PHE A 44 -9.43 14.46 -8.23
N ARG A 45 -10.44 13.60 -8.31
CA ARG A 45 -11.40 13.42 -7.24
C ARG A 45 -10.72 12.81 -6.01
N ASN A 46 -11.10 13.29 -4.81
CA ASN A 46 -10.80 12.62 -3.56
C ASN A 46 -12.09 12.00 -2.99
N GLY A 47 -12.17 10.68 -3.01
CA GLY A 47 -13.36 9.92 -2.61
C GLY A 47 -13.67 10.04 -1.12
N LEU A 48 -12.63 10.08 -0.27
CA LEU A 48 -12.78 10.21 1.18
C LEU A 48 -13.36 11.56 1.57
N LEU A 49 -12.88 12.64 0.93
CA LEU A 49 -13.34 14.01 1.20
C LEU A 49 -14.63 14.35 0.48
N GLY A 50 -15.14 13.48 -0.40
CA GLY A 50 -16.30 13.76 -1.23
C GLY A 50 -16.11 14.95 -2.17
N ARG A 51 -14.86 15.27 -2.55
CA ARG A 51 -14.53 16.40 -3.43
C ARG A 51 -14.33 15.91 -4.84
N ASP A 52 -14.98 16.54 -5.80
CA ASP A 52 -14.84 16.20 -7.22
C ASP A 52 -13.45 16.52 -7.78
N SER A 53 -12.74 17.46 -7.17
CA SER A 53 -11.34 17.77 -7.49
C SER A 53 -10.65 18.42 -6.31
N VAL A 54 -9.36 18.12 -6.15
CA VAL A 54 -8.47 18.80 -5.20
C VAL A 54 -7.40 19.60 -5.96
N ASN A 55 -6.87 20.65 -5.33
CA ASN A 55 -5.93 21.58 -5.95
C ASN A 55 -4.48 21.38 -5.51
N TYR A 56 -4.19 20.31 -4.77
CA TYR A 56 -2.87 19.99 -4.26
C TYR A 56 -2.59 18.48 -4.36
N ASP A 57 -1.31 18.14 -4.44
CA ASP A 57 -0.83 16.78 -4.25
C ASP A 57 -0.46 16.61 -2.78
N GLU A 58 -0.76 15.46 -2.18
CA GLU A 58 -0.17 15.11 -0.89
C GLU A 58 1.31 14.70 -1.06
N ILE A 59 2.05 14.62 0.07
CA ILE A 59 3.51 14.47 0.07
C ILE A 59 4.00 13.26 -0.74
N ALA A 60 3.37 12.10 -0.57
CA ALA A 60 3.75 10.90 -1.31
C ALA A 60 3.53 11.07 -2.83
N VAL A 61 2.43 11.72 -3.20
CA VAL A 61 2.09 12.02 -4.62
C VAL A 61 3.09 13.00 -5.22
N GLU A 62 3.44 14.07 -4.50
CA GLU A 62 4.48 15.02 -4.92
C GLU A 62 5.82 14.31 -5.17
N ARG A 63 6.20 13.39 -4.27
CA ARG A 63 7.46 12.63 -4.38
C ARG A 63 7.47 11.71 -5.58
N ILE A 64 6.35 11.03 -5.88
CA ILE A 64 6.22 10.20 -7.08
C ILE A 64 6.40 11.05 -8.34
N ARG A 65 5.73 12.21 -8.43
CA ARG A 65 5.90 13.10 -9.58
C ARG A 65 7.33 13.61 -9.72
N LYS A 66 7.98 14.01 -8.62
CA LYS A 66 9.38 14.44 -8.60
C LYS A 66 10.34 13.33 -9.03
N ALA A 67 10.03 12.09 -8.72
CA ALA A 67 10.77 10.92 -9.17
C ALA A 67 10.53 10.54 -10.63
N GLY A 68 9.67 11.29 -11.36
CA GLY A 68 9.35 11.05 -12.76
C GLY A 68 8.21 10.06 -12.99
N GLY A 69 7.51 9.64 -11.92
CA GLY A 69 6.34 8.76 -12.02
C GLY A 69 5.14 9.47 -12.66
N ILE A 70 4.42 8.74 -13.50
CA ILE A 70 3.23 9.21 -14.22
C ILE A 70 1.99 8.75 -13.48
N ILE A 71 1.26 9.67 -12.85
CA ILE A 71 0.00 9.32 -12.19
C ILE A 71 -1.08 9.23 -13.26
N ILE A 72 -1.55 8.01 -13.50
CA ILE A 72 -2.56 7.76 -14.54
C ILE A 72 -3.99 7.96 -14.06
N GLY A 73 -4.20 7.91 -12.75
CA GLY A 73 -5.54 8.02 -12.18
C GLY A 73 -5.60 7.68 -10.71
N THR A 74 -6.81 7.80 -10.16
CA THR A 74 -7.14 7.35 -8.82
C THR A 74 -7.93 6.05 -8.85
N THR A 75 -7.75 5.22 -7.83
CA THR A 75 -8.38 3.91 -7.71
C THR A 75 -9.46 3.91 -6.63
N ALA A 76 -10.50 3.11 -6.86
CA ALA A 76 -11.65 3.05 -5.99
C ALA A 76 -11.32 2.50 -4.60
N THR A 77 -11.71 3.25 -3.60
CA THR A 77 -11.83 2.85 -2.20
C THR A 77 -13.19 2.19 -1.98
N TYR A 78 -13.61 2.10 -0.74
CA TYR A 78 -14.95 1.74 -0.34
C TYR A 78 -15.90 2.91 -0.64
N ASN A 79 -16.44 2.96 -1.85
CA ASN A 79 -17.39 3.99 -2.19
C ASN A 79 -18.81 3.39 -2.26
N TRP A 80 -19.68 3.88 -1.38
CA TRP A 80 -21.10 3.55 -1.35
C TRP A 80 -21.86 3.98 -2.62
N ALA A 81 -21.26 4.89 -3.40
CA ALA A 81 -21.87 5.54 -4.56
C ALA A 81 -21.48 4.94 -5.92
N VAL A 82 -20.59 3.94 -6.00
CA VAL A 82 -20.28 3.29 -7.27
C VAL A 82 -21.29 2.19 -7.57
N ALA A 83 -21.91 2.27 -8.75
CA ALA A 83 -22.91 1.30 -9.21
C ALA A 83 -22.37 -0.12 -9.34
N GLU A 84 -21.07 -0.26 -9.62
CA GLU A 84 -20.38 -1.54 -9.74
C GLU A 84 -19.25 -1.65 -8.73
N LYS A 85 -19.34 -2.66 -7.86
CA LYS A 85 -18.28 -2.96 -6.89
C LYS A 85 -17.06 -3.53 -7.64
N PRO A 86 -15.83 -3.05 -7.32
CA PRO A 86 -14.62 -3.71 -7.81
C PRO A 86 -14.61 -5.19 -7.45
N ARG A 87 -14.20 -6.04 -8.38
CA ARG A 87 -14.20 -7.50 -8.27
C ARG A 87 -12.78 -8.05 -8.26
N ASN A 88 -12.58 -9.19 -7.63
CA ASN A 88 -11.30 -9.88 -7.64
C ASN A 88 -10.94 -10.33 -9.08
N PRO A 89 -9.74 -9.94 -9.60
CA PRO A 89 -9.36 -10.28 -10.97
C PRO A 89 -9.28 -11.79 -11.28
N TRP A 90 -9.03 -12.60 -10.26
CA TRP A 90 -8.94 -14.06 -10.42
C TRP A 90 -10.28 -14.76 -10.44
N ASN A 91 -11.27 -14.21 -9.73
CA ASN A 91 -12.63 -14.71 -9.71
C ASN A 91 -13.59 -13.56 -9.37
N LEU A 92 -14.42 -13.19 -10.33
CA LEU A 92 -15.33 -12.04 -10.22
C LEU A 92 -16.44 -12.22 -9.17
N GLU A 93 -16.63 -13.43 -8.65
CA GLU A 93 -17.57 -13.69 -7.55
C GLU A 93 -16.97 -13.38 -6.16
N LEU A 94 -15.63 -13.26 -6.08
CA LEU A 94 -14.93 -13.01 -4.84
C LEU A 94 -14.69 -11.52 -4.60
N ASP A 95 -14.64 -11.15 -3.31
CA ASP A 95 -14.24 -9.80 -2.89
C ASP A 95 -12.71 -9.64 -3.06
N PRO A 96 -12.23 -8.52 -3.57
CA PRO A 96 -10.79 -8.26 -3.72
C PRO A 96 -10.11 -7.79 -2.44
N GLY A 97 -10.80 -7.75 -1.31
CA GLY A 97 -10.35 -7.11 -0.07
C GLY A 97 -10.67 -5.62 -0.02
N ASN A 98 -10.44 -4.99 1.14
CA ASN A 98 -10.86 -3.62 1.44
C ASN A 98 -9.81 -2.91 2.32
N SER A 99 -9.55 -1.60 2.17
CA SER A 99 -10.19 -0.62 1.29
C SER A 99 -9.37 -0.26 0.04
N SER A 100 -8.05 -0.58 -0.05
CA SER A 100 -7.21 -0.31 -1.24
C SER A 100 -7.46 -1.31 -2.38
N ARG A 101 -8.72 -1.72 -2.55
CA ARG A 101 -9.13 -2.74 -3.53
C ARG A 101 -8.81 -2.36 -4.96
N GLY A 102 -9.08 -1.11 -5.32
CA GLY A 102 -8.81 -0.62 -6.67
C GLY A 102 -7.31 -0.60 -6.99
N SER A 103 -6.47 -0.28 -6.02
CA SER A 103 -5.00 -0.32 -6.15
C SER A 103 -4.50 -1.75 -6.35
N ALA A 104 -4.98 -2.70 -5.54
CA ALA A 104 -4.64 -4.12 -5.70
C ALA A 104 -5.06 -4.66 -7.07
N ILE A 105 -6.29 -4.37 -7.48
CA ILE A 105 -6.82 -4.79 -8.79
C ILE A 105 -5.98 -4.21 -9.93
N ALA A 106 -5.65 -2.91 -9.87
CA ALA A 106 -4.87 -2.25 -10.91
C ALA A 106 -3.48 -2.89 -11.10
N VAL A 107 -2.83 -3.27 -9.99
CA VAL A 107 -1.52 -3.96 -10.01
C VAL A 107 -1.66 -5.39 -10.54
N VAL A 108 -2.61 -6.17 -10.01
CA VAL A 108 -2.77 -7.59 -10.35
C VAL A 108 -3.25 -7.78 -11.78
N ALA A 109 -4.17 -6.93 -12.25
CA ALA A 109 -4.66 -6.95 -13.62
C ALA A 109 -3.66 -6.35 -14.64
N GLY A 110 -2.47 -5.91 -14.19
CA GLY A 110 -1.43 -5.39 -15.08
C GLY A 110 -1.74 -4.01 -15.66
N MET A 111 -2.65 -3.26 -15.07
CA MET A 111 -2.97 -1.89 -15.51
C MET A 111 -1.83 -0.93 -15.19
N VAL A 112 -1.16 -1.13 -14.04
CA VAL A 112 0.04 -0.39 -13.58
C VAL A 112 1.00 -1.34 -12.89
N PRO A 113 2.32 -1.08 -12.91
CA PRO A 113 3.27 -1.81 -12.08
C PRO A 113 3.19 -1.42 -10.60
N LEU A 114 2.87 -0.17 -10.30
CA LEU A 114 2.93 0.43 -8.98
C LEU A 114 1.62 1.10 -8.60
N ALA A 115 1.23 0.97 -7.34
CA ALA A 115 0.12 1.73 -6.77
C ALA A 115 0.40 2.13 -5.32
N ILE A 116 -0.33 3.12 -4.81
CA ILE A 116 -0.36 3.46 -3.38
C ILE A 116 -1.72 3.06 -2.80
N GLY A 117 -1.68 2.44 -1.61
CA GLY A 117 -2.81 2.21 -0.75
C GLY A 117 -2.71 2.98 0.57
N MET A 118 -3.77 2.92 1.37
CA MET A 118 -3.82 3.43 2.74
C MET A 118 -4.25 2.30 3.67
N ASP A 119 -3.51 2.09 4.75
CA ASP A 119 -3.76 1.00 5.68
C ASP A 119 -3.86 1.50 7.13
N GLY A 120 -5.06 1.46 7.68
CA GLY A 120 -5.31 1.78 9.10
C GLY A 120 -5.67 0.55 9.95
N ALA A 121 -6.15 -0.53 9.28
CA ALA A 121 -6.58 -1.77 9.93
C ALA A 121 -6.50 -2.96 8.96
N GLY A 122 -5.49 -2.99 8.09
CA GLY A 122 -5.33 -4.02 7.06
C GLY A 122 -5.68 -3.57 5.65
N SER A 123 -6.05 -2.30 5.45
CA SER A 123 -6.64 -1.84 4.19
C SER A 123 -5.70 -1.80 2.97
N THR A 124 -4.40 -1.99 3.13
CA THR A 124 -3.44 -2.28 2.04
C THR A 124 -3.13 -3.77 1.99
N ARG A 125 -2.86 -4.37 3.16
CA ARG A 125 -2.45 -5.78 3.30
C ARG A 125 -3.54 -6.77 2.92
N LEU A 126 -4.79 -6.53 3.32
CA LEU A 126 -5.92 -7.41 2.98
C LEU A 126 -6.17 -7.47 1.46
N PRO A 127 -6.33 -6.33 0.75
CA PRO A 127 -6.49 -6.38 -0.70
C PRO A 127 -5.29 -7.00 -1.42
N ALA A 128 -4.07 -6.75 -0.94
CA ALA A 128 -2.87 -7.37 -1.49
C ALA A 128 -2.91 -8.89 -1.35
N ALA A 129 -3.21 -9.41 -0.15
CA ALA A 129 -3.28 -10.84 0.12
C ALA A 129 -4.42 -11.53 -0.66
N TRP A 130 -5.61 -10.89 -0.73
CA TRP A 130 -6.77 -11.48 -1.39
C TRP A 130 -6.70 -11.43 -2.91
N SER A 131 -5.98 -10.45 -3.46
CA SER A 131 -5.82 -10.30 -4.92
C SER A 131 -4.50 -10.85 -5.45
N GLY A 132 -3.53 -11.18 -4.60
CA GLY A 132 -2.26 -11.81 -5.00
C GLY A 132 -1.20 -10.82 -5.47
N CYS A 133 -1.00 -9.72 -4.76
CA CYS A 133 0.14 -8.82 -4.94
C CYS A 133 0.84 -8.54 -3.60
N MET A 134 1.94 -7.78 -3.66
CA MET A 134 2.61 -7.24 -2.47
C MET A 134 1.88 -5.99 -1.99
N GLY A 135 1.73 -5.85 -0.68
CA GLY A 135 1.22 -4.63 -0.05
C GLY A 135 1.89 -4.45 1.30
N LEU A 136 2.51 -3.30 1.51
CA LEU A 136 3.28 -3.01 2.71
C LEU A 136 2.55 -2.01 3.60
N HIS A 137 2.35 -2.40 4.87
CA HIS A 137 2.00 -1.47 5.94
C HIS A 137 3.29 -0.88 6.50
N THR A 138 3.51 0.41 6.26
CA THR A 138 4.73 1.09 6.72
C THR A 138 4.66 1.43 8.21
N SER A 139 5.81 1.61 8.85
CA SER A 139 5.84 2.20 10.19
C SER A 139 5.21 3.58 10.19
N LYS A 140 4.46 3.90 11.25
CA LYS A 140 3.79 5.21 11.36
C LYS A 140 4.80 6.36 11.24
N GLY A 141 4.50 7.32 10.37
CA GLY A 141 5.35 8.46 10.11
C GLY A 141 6.53 8.20 9.16
N LEU A 142 6.75 6.96 8.70
CA LEU A 142 7.78 6.66 7.72
C LEU A 142 7.46 7.29 6.36
N VAL A 143 6.21 7.17 5.92
CA VAL A 143 5.65 7.91 4.79
C VAL A 143 4.83 9.06 5.37
N PRO A 144 5.27 10.30 5.19
CA PRO A 144 4.55 11.47 5.70
C PRO A 144 3.19 11.59 5.06
N TYR A 145 2.21 11.89 5.87
CA TYR A 145 0.83 12.08 5.45
C TYR A 145 0.23 13.32 6.11
N VAL A 146 -0.19 14.27 5.31
CA VAL A 146 -0.89 15.46 5.77
C VAL A 146 -2.32 15.42 5.26
N ASP A 147 -3.23 15.08 6.15
CA ASP A 147 -4.64 15.25 5.90
C ASP A 147 -5.06 16.61 6.49
N TYR A 148 -5.26 17.56 5.63
CA TYR A 148 -5.66 18.91 6.05
C TYR A 148 -7.12 18.96 6.51
N ASP A 149 -7.93 17.97 6.16
CA ASP A 149 -9.38 18.01 6.29
C ASP A 149 -9.95 16.93 7.24
N SER A 150 -9.17 15.91 7.63
CA SER A 150 -9.65 14.82 8.50
C SER A 150 -8.58 14.34 9.49
N PRO A 151 -8.45 14.97 10.65
CA PRO A 151 -7.44 14.61 11.67
C PRO A 151 -7.62 13.21 12.28
N SER A 152 -8.80 12.62 12.16
CA SER A 152 -9.19 11.41 12.89
C SER A 152 -8.58 10.11 12.34
N PHE A 153 -8.25 10.04 11.06
CA PHE A 153 -7.60 8.87 10.45
C PHE A 153 -6.09 8.74 10.74
N ARG A 154 -5.52 9.73 11.46
CA ARG A 154 -4.06 9.83 11.61
C ARG A 154 -3.43 8.83 12.57
N SER A 155 -4.17 8.26 13.52
CA SER A 155 -3.55 7.49 14.60
C SER A 155 -2.96 6.15 14.15
N THR A 156 -3.63 5.44 13.24
CA THR A 156 -3.23 4.11 12.79
C THR A 156 -2.93 4.02 11.30
N SER A 157 -3.42 4.97 10.49
CA SER A 157 -3.32 4.90 9.02
C SER A 157 -1.93 5.29 8.52
N THR A 158 -1.43 4.52 7.57
CA THR A 158 -0.18 4.78 6.85
C THR A 158 -0.39 4.57 5.36
N ALA A 159 0.24 5.42 4.53
CA ALA A 159 0.36 5.16 3.11
C ALA A 159 1.38 4.04 2.87
N GLY A 160 1.08 3.13 1.97
CA GLY A 160 1.97 2.02 1.66
C GLY A 160 2.00 1.65 0.18
N PRO A 161 3.16 1.19 -0.32
CA PRO A 161 3.31 0.74 -1.68
C PRO A 161 2.58 -0.58 -1.92
N MET A 162 2.08 -0.73 -3.15
CA MET A 162 1.52 -1.97 -3.68
C MET A 162 2.15 -2.25 -5.06
N ALA A 163 2.63 -3.47 -5.25
CA ALA A 163 3.30 -3.89 -6.48
C ALA A 163 3.18 -5.41 -6.67
N ARG A 164 3.62 -5.95 -7.82
CA ARG A 164 3.62 -7.39 -8.04
C ARG A 164 4.73 -8.13 -7.32
N ASP A 165 5.83 -7.45 -7.03
CA ASP A 165 6.99 -8.03 -6.34
C ASP A 165 7.62 -7.09 -5.30
N ALA A 166 8.55 -7.63 -4.52
CA ALA A 166 9.18 -6.93 -3.43
C ALA A 166 10.13 -5.81 -3.90
N ARG A 167 10.76 -5.94 -5.09
CA ARG A 167 11.68 -4.93 -5.63
C ARG A 167 10.94 -3.66 -5.98
N ASP A 168 9.82 -3.82 -6.67
CA ASP A 168 8.96 -2.71 -7.05
C ASP A 168 8.35 -2.02 -5.82
N CYS A 169 7.96 -2.80 -4.80
CA CYS A 169 7.52 -2.26 -3.51
C CYS A 169 8.63 -1.46 -2.81
N ALA A 170 9.86 -2.01 -2.77
CA ALA A 170 11.00 -1.35 -2.15
C ALA A 170 11.37 -0.06 -2.88
N LEU A 171 11.37 -0.09 -4.22
CA LEU A 171 11.62 1.09 -5.05
C LEU A 171 10.60 2.20 -4.80
N LEU A 172 9.31 1.86 -4.77
CA LEU A 172 8.26 2.84 -4.48
C LEU A 172 8.37 3.36 -3.04
N LEU A 173 8.66 2.49 -2.06
CA LEU A 173 8.91 2.90 -0.68
C LEU A 173 10.09 3.86 -0.57
N GLN A 174 11.20 3.58 -1.28
CA GLN A 174 12.37 4.46 -1.32
C GLN A 174 12.02 5.88 -1.76
N VAL A 175 11.09 6.00 -2.70
CA VAL A 175 10.65 7.31 -3.23
C VAL A 175 9.74 8.04 -2.24
N ILE A 176 8.80 7.34 -1.61
CA ILE A 176 7.76 8.00 -0.80
C ILE A 176 8.13 8.19 0.67
N ALA A 177 9.10 7.42 1.19
CA ALA A 177 9.53 7.48 2.60
C ALA A 177 10.37 8.73 2.92
N GLY A 178 10.51 9.01 4.21
CA GLY A 178 11.42 10.01 4.75
C GLY A 178 10.74 11.24 5.33
N PRO A 179 11.48 12.05 6.11
CA PRO A 179 10.91 13.17 6.86
C PRO A 179 10.31 14.24 5.97
N ASP A 180 9.27 14.89 6.47
CA ASP A 180 8.68 16.09 5.87
C ASP A 180 8.12 16.97 6.99
N GLY A 181 8.57 18.23 7.05
CA GLY A 181 8.20 19.16 8.11
C GLY A 181 6.71 19.56 8.12
N ARG A 182 5.95 19.22 7.10
CA ARG A 182 4.49 19.43 7.04
C ARG A 182 3.73 18.42 7.88
N ASP A 183 4.29 17.22 8.09
CA ASP A 183 3.72 16.20 8.97
C ASP A 183 4.47 16.14 10.30
N PHE A 184 3.82 16.60 11.37
CA PHE A 184 4.40 16.56 12.72
C PHE A 184 4.60 15.14 13.27
N GLN A 185 3.98 14.11 12.65
CA GLN A 185 4.15 12.69 13.00
C GLN A 185 5.24 12.02 12.17
N ALA A 186 5.82 12.71 11.17
CA ALA A 186 6.85 12.14 10.33
C ALA A 186 8.08 11.75 11.16
N LEU A 187 8.58 10.54 10.93
CA LEU A 187 9.82 10.08 11.54
C LEU A 187 10.99 10.93 11.03
N GLN A 188 11.75 11.51 11.95
CA GLN A 188 12.94 12.33 11.65
C GLN A 188 14.19 11.44 11.58
N LEU A 189 14.10 10.34 10.81
CA LEU A 189 15.17 9.37 10.64
C LEU A 189 15.66 9.37 9.19
N PRO A 190 16.95 9.08 8.96
CA PRO A 190 17.43 8.82 7.61
C PRO A 190 16.66 7.66 6.98
N VAL A 191 16.33 7.78 5.71
CA VAL A 191 15.74 6.69 4.94
C VAL A 191 16.87 5.73 4.56
N PRO A 192 16.83 4.45 5.00
CA PRO A 192 17.79 3.46 4.52
C PRO A 192 17.55 3.18 3.04
N ASP A 193 18.54 2.60 2.38
CA ASP A 193 18.33 2.09 1.03
C ASP A 193 17.56 0.76 1.11
N TYR A 194 16.25 0.80 0.85
CA TYR A 194 15.38 -0.37 0.87
C TYR A 194 15.66 -1.35 -0.27
N THR A 195 16.44 -0.96 -1.26
CA THR A 195 16.77 -1.80 -2.42
C THR A 195 18.11 -2.51 -2.28
N ALA A 196 18.98 -2.05 -1.38
CA ALA A 196 20.39 -2.47 -1.28
C ALA A 196 20.60 -3.97 -1.04
N HIS A 197 19.74 -4.60 -0.24
CA HIS A 197 19.94 -5.98 0.23
C HIS A 197 18.84 -6.95 -0.24
N ILE A 198 18.10 -6.56 -1.26
CA ILE A 198 16.93 -7.34 -1.71
C ILE A 198 17.30 -8.68 -2.35
N ASP A 199 18.56 -8.83 -2.75
CA ASP A 199 19.12 -10.03 -3.39
C ASP A 199 19.99 -10.88 -2.48
N ASP A 200 20.25 -10.44 -1.24
CA ASP A 200 21.21 -11.13 -0.34
C ASP A 200 20.70 -12.51 0.15
N GLY A 201 19.42 -12.78 -0.06
CA GLY A 201 18.78 -14.01 0.43
C GLY A 201 18.44 -13.95 1.91
N ILE A 202 18.09 -15.12 2.46
CA ILE A 202 17.65 -15.26 3.85
C ILE A 202 18.39 -16.36 4.60
N GLU A 203 19.56 -16.80 4.10
CA GLU A 203 20.36 -17.83 4.73
C GLU A 203 20.79 -17.41 6.15
N GLY A 204 20.55 -18.27 7.12
CA GLY A 204 20.85 -18.02 8.53
C GLY A 204 19.91 -17.08 9.25
N MET A 205 18.86 -16.56 8.62
CA MET A 205 17.86 -15.77 9.32
C MET A 205 17.02 -16.64 10.26
N ASP A 206 16.82 -16.15 11.50
CA ASP A 206 15.86 -16.70 12.45
C ASP A 206 14.49 -16.06 12.23
N ILE A 207 13.48 -16.89 11.96
CA ILE A 207 12.10 -16.47 11.68
C ILE A 207 11.18 -17.12 12.71
N ALA A 208 10.45 -16.31 13.45
CA ALA A 208 9.43 -16.76 14.38
C ALA A 208 8.07 -16.88 13.68
N TRP A 209 7.34 -17.95 13.97
CA TRP A 209 5.97 -18.20 13.52
C TRP A 209 5.03 -18.35 14.70
N THR A 210 3.89 -17.71 14.65
CA THR A 210 2.74 -17.97 15.53
C THR A 210 1.46 -18.01 14.70
N ASP A 211 0.55 -18.93 15.03
CA ASP A 211 -0.71 -19.07 14.29
C ASP A 211 -1.68 -17.91 14.59
N ASP A 212 -1.65 -17.34 15.80
CA ASP A 212 -2.72 -16.47 16.27
C ASP A 212 -2.30 -15.40 17.29
N PHE A 213 -1.02 -15.26 17.61
CA PHE A 213 -0.51 -14.37 18.69
C PHE A 213 -1.20 -14.56 20.04
N GLY A 214 -1.82 -15.75 20.26
CA GLY A 214 -2.53 -16.08 21.47
C GLY A 214 -3.96 -15.52 21.60
N TRP A 215 -4.44 -14.75 20.62
CA TRP A 215 -5.76 -14.11 20.69
C TRP A 215 -6.58 -14.18 19.39
N SER A 216 -5.97 -14.13 18.19
CA SER A 216 -6.72 -13.94 16.96
C SER A 216 -7.62 -15.13 16.59
N LYS A 217 -7.33 -16.32 17.11
CA LYS A 217 -8.14 -17.53 16.89
C LYS A 217 -9.61 -17.37 17.31
N ALA A 218 -9.89 -16.50 18.28
CA ALA A 218 -11.26 -16.21 18.71
C ALA A 218 -12.11 -15.52 17.62
N TYR A 219 -11.45 -14.96 16.60
CA TYR A 219 -12.08 -14.25 15.48
C TYR A 219 -12.03 -15.04 14.17
N TRP A 220 -11.55 -16.28 14.19
CA TRP A 220 -11.45 -17.07 12.97
C TRP A 220 -12.84 -17.47 12.45
N LEU A 221 -12.98 -17.37 11.14
CA LEU A 221 -14.12 -17.93 10.43
C LEU A 221 -13.92 -19.45 10.22
N PRO A 222 -14.94 -20.21 9.84
CA PRO A 222 -14.84 -21.66 9.66
C PRO A 222 -13.67 -22.13 8.79
N ASP A 223 -13.32 -21.37 7.74
CA ASP A 223 -12.26 -21.72 6.80
C ASP A 223 -10.89 -21.13 7.16
N SER A 224 -10.78 -20.33 8.23
CA SER A 224 -9.53 -19.65 8.60
C SER A 224 -8.39 -20.62 8.90
N ALA A 225 -8.70 -21.80 9.50
CA ALA A 225 -7.69 -22.79 9.81
C ALA A 225 -6.91 -23.27 8.56
N GLY A 226 -7.61 -23.49 7.46
CA GLY A 226 -6.97 -23.88 6.19
C GLY A 226 -6.08 -22.78 5.60
N VAL A 227 -6.49 -21.51 5.76
CA VAL A 227 -5.67 -20.36 5.34
C VAL A 227 -4.41 -20.25 6.19
N VAL A 228 -4.54 -20.36 7.52
CA VAL A 228 -3.40 -20.31 8.44
C VAL A 228 -2.42 -21.45 8.14
N GLU A 229 -2.90 -22.68 7.96
CA GLU A 229 -2.07 -23.82 7.60
C GLU A 229 -1.33 -23.59 6.27
N PHE A 230 -2.00 -23.05 5.25
CA PHE A 230 -1.39 -22.71 3.98
C PHE A 230 -0.24 -21.71 4.15
N VAL A 231 -0.45 -20.63 4.90
CA VAL A 231 0.57 -19.60 5.15
C VAL A 231 1.70 -20.15 6.03
N LYS A 232 1.37 -20.98 7.05
CA LYS A 232 2.37 -21.68 7.88
C LYS A 232 3.30 -22.55 7.03
N ASN A 233 2.73 -23.34 6.13
CA ASN A 233 3.51 -24.18 5.21
C ASN A 233 4.42 -23.33 4.30
N ALA A 234 3.98 -22.16 3.85
CA ALA A 234 4.81 -21.24 3.09
C ALA A 234 5.95 -20.66 3.95
N ALA A 235 5.67 -20.25 5.19
CA ALA A 235 6.67 -19.74 6.13
C ALA A 235 7.74 -20.81 6.44
N PHE A 236 7.34 -22.03 6.79
CA PHE A 236 8.28 -23.13 7.02
C PHE A 236 9.02 -23.55 5.75
N GLY A 237 8.43 -23.28 4.58
CA GLY A 237 9.08 -23.46 3.28
C GLY A 237 10.32 -22.59 3.09
N LEU A 238 10.46 -21.48 3.81
CA LEU A 238 11.64 -20.60 3.78
C LEU A 238 12.92 -21.31 4.25
N ALA A 239 12.79 -22.39 5.01
CA ALA A 239 13.93 -23.24 5.38
C ALA A 239 14.68 -23.80 4.17
N ARG A 240 14.01 -23.97 3.00
CA ARG A 240 14.68 -24.39 1.75
C ARG A 240 15.62 -23.32 1.20
N SER A 241 15.46 -22.07 1.64
CA SER A 241 16.35 -20.95 1.31
C SER A 241 17.31 -20.61 2.44
N GLY A 242 17.48 -21.52 3.41
CA GLY A 242 18.50 -21.42 4.48
C GLY A 242 18.03 -20.69 5.75
N ALA A 243 16.79 -20.23 5.83
CA ALA A 243 16.24 -19.65 7.06
C ALA A 243 15.97 -20.73 8.12
N GLN A 244 16.03 -20.33 9.40
CA GLN A 244 15.60 -21.15 10.54
C GLN A 244 14.23 -20.65 11.00
N VAL A 245 13.20 -21.48 10.81
CA VAL A 245 11.82 -21.10 11.17
C VAL A 245 11.42 -21.84 12.43
N HIS A 246 11.03 -21.08 13.47
CA HIS A 246 10.65 -21.60 14.78
C HIS A 246 9.21 -21.24 15.09
N GLU A 247 8.43 -22.23 15.54
CA GLU A 247 7.11 -21.98 16.12
C GLU A 247 7.30 -21.43 17.54
N ILE A 248 6.57 -20.35 17.84
CA ILE A 248 6.61 -19.69 19.14
C ILE A 248 5.20 -19.56 19.72
N ASP A 249 5.12 -19.62 21.05
CA ASP A 249 3.88 -19.46 21.82
C ASP A 249 3.75 -18.03 22.38
N ASP A 250 4.23 -17.03 21.64
CA ASP A 250 4.11 -15.64 22.06
C ASP A 250 2.64 -15.20 22.13
N VAL A 251 2.28 -14.63 23.28
CA VAL A 251 0.96 -14.08 23.52
C VAL A 251 1.06 -12.57 23.59
N TRP A 252 0.36 -11.91 22.70
CA TRP A 252 0.21 -10.46 22.71
C TRP A 252 -1.12 -10.07 23.32
N ASP A 253 -1.19 -8.88 23.92
CA ASP A 253 -2.46 -8.33 24.36
C ASP A 253 -3.40 -8.15 23.16
N GLU A 254 -4.65 -8.55 23.34
CA GLU A 254 -5.66 -8.39 22.32
C GLU A 254 -5.87 -6.91 21.97
N PRO A 255 -5.61 -6.46 20.70
CA PRO A 255 -5.70 -5.05 20.34
C PRO A 255 -7.15 -4.58 20.10
N MET A 256 -8.11 -5.49 19.95
CA MET A 256 -9.49 -5.16 19.57
C MET A 256 -10.21 -4.19 20.52
N PRO A 257 -10.05 -4.27 21.84
CA PRO A 257 -10.67 -3.29 22.76
C PRO A 257 -10.15 -1.86 22.50
N ILE A 258 -8.84 -1.71 22.26
CA ILE A 258 -8.22 -0.42 21.99
C ILE A 258 -8.63 0.07 20.59
N PHE A 259 -8.60 -0.81 19.59
CA PHE A 259 -9.04 -0.47 18.23
C PHE A 259 -10.49 -0.01 18.20
N ASN A 260 -11.39 -0.72 18.89
CA ASN A 260 -12.79 -0.34 18.98
C ASN A 260 -13.01 1.00 19.72
N LEU A 261 -12.17 1.32 20.69
CA LEU A 261 -12.21 2.64 21.35
C LEU A 261 -11.79 3.75 20.40
N LEU A 262 -10.71 3.56 19.67
CA LEU A 262 -10.21 4.53 18.69
C LEU A 262 -11.19 4.74 17.53
N SER A 263 -11.79 3.66 17.03
CA SER A 263 -12.72 3.71 15.89
C SER A 263 -14.09 4.34 16.24
N LYS A 264 -14.55 4.27 17.50
CA LYS A 264 -15.80 4.92 17.94
C LYS A 264 -15.75 6.45 17.88
N HIS A 265 -14.57 7.03 17.81
CA HIS A 265 -14.38 8.48 17.72
C HIS A 265 -14.09 8.93 16.28
N LEU A 266 -14.16 8.03 15.31
CA LEU A 266 -14.12 8.39 13.90
C LEU A 266 -15.52 8.90 13.50
N PRO A 267 -15.66 10.12 13.00
CA PRO A 267 -16.93 10.56 12.41
C PRO A 267 -17.27 9.61 11.25
N GLY A 268 -18.50 9.06 11.28
CA GLY A 268 -19.04 8.16 10.24
C GLY A 268 -19.31 8.90 8.93
#